data_7d76db94358a26d555c256f12cc7e5f5
#
_entry.id   7d76db94358a26d555c256f12cc7e5f5
#
_cell.length_a   1.000
_cell.length_b   1.000
_cell.length_c   1.000
_cell.angle_alpha   90.00
_cell.angle_beta   90.00
_cell.angle_gamma   90.00
#
_symmetry.space_group_name_H-M   'P 1'
#
loop_
_entity.id
_entity.type
_entity.pdbx_description
1 polymer ?
#
loop_
_entity_poly.entity_id
_entity_poly.type
_entity_poly.pdbx_seq_one_letter_code
_entity_poly.pdbx_strand_id
1 'polypeptide(L)'
;MCHSPDADAGVEDQSKLFPPLEPGKPMGVTAAMCLQYPLSRGSVHIKSSDPSAHPALNPAFLSHPADAAVLAAGVKMLDKVTGSKAMEGKIAKRTFPKDQSLDLQDTEQAKAAVHDWVLSEYHPVGSCAVGDALDSRLRVKGVGNLRVADASVFPNHVSGNCVSSVYAVAEKAADLIKEDWDHAALARAG
;
A
#
# COMPACT_ATOMS: atom_id res chain seq x y z
N MET A 1 12.94 1.89 4.53
CA MET A 1 13.36 0.99 3.44
C MET A 1 14.80 1.30 3.08
N CYS A 2 15.68 0.28 3.04
CA CYS A 2 17.03 0.47 2.53
C CYS A 2 16.97 0.62 1.02
N HIS A 3 17.53 1.70 0.50
CA HIS A 3 17.53 1.95 -0.93
C HIS A 3 18.79 1.36 -1.54
N SER A 4 18.60 0.44 -2.49
CA SER A 4 19.67 0.01 -3.38
C SER A 4 20.05 1.18 -4.30
N PRO A 5 21.31 1.34 -4.69
CA PRO A 5 21.71 2.27 -5.74
C PRO A 5 20.98 2.04 -7.08
N ASP A 6 20.37 0.87 -7.28
CA ASP A 6 19.57 0.50 -8.44
C ASP A 6 18.07 0.46 -8.09
N ALA A 7 17.55 1.54 -7.55
CA ALA A 7 16.15 1.63 -7.12
C ALA A 7 15.13 1.34 -8.25
N ASP A 8 15.47 1.65 -9.48
CA ASP A 8 14.66 1.30 -10.65
C ASP A 8 14.51 -0.23 -10.80
N ALA A 9 15.51 -0.99 -10.40
CA ALA A 9 15.45 -2.44 -10.38
C ALA A 9 14.63 -3.01 -9.21
N GLY A 10 14.47 -2.27 -8.12
CA GLY A 10 13.68 -2.69 -6.95
C GLY A 10 12.17 -2.63 -7.16
N VAL A 11 11.70 -1.88 -8.17
CA VAL A 11 10.28 -1.87 -8.57
C VAL A 11 9.90 -3.19 -9.24
N GLU A 12 10.83 -3.78 -10.00
CA GLU A 12 10.65 -5.06 -10.70
C GLU A 12 11.04 -6.26 -9.82
N ASP A 13 12.02 -6.08 -8.95
CA ASP A 13 12.56 -7.13 -8.09
C ASP A 13 12.78 -6.61 -6.66
N GLN A 14 11.86 -6.93 -5.78
CA GLN A 14 11.88 -6.48 -4.38
C GLN A 14 13.11 -6.93 -3.59
N SER A 15 13.78 -8.03 -3.98
CA SER A 15 15.00 -8.50 -3.32
C SER A 15 16.14 -7.48 -3.44
N LYS A 16 16.10 -6.63 -4.46
CA LYS A 16 17.06 -5.56 -4.70
C LYS A 16 16.85 -4.32 -3.83
N LEU A 17 15.67 -4.17 -3.22
CA LEU A 17 15.39 -3.09 -2.25
C LEU A 17 16.17 -3.30 -0.94
N PHE A 18 16.50 -4.55 -0.62
CA PHE A 18 17.17 -4.93 0.61
C PHE A 18 18.41 -5.78 0.29
N PRO A 19 19.46 -5.19 -0.31
CA PRO A 19 20.67 -5.94 -0.61
C PRO A 19 21.26 -6.52 0.68
N PRO A 20 21.90 -7.70 0.61
CA PRO A 20 22.57 -8.30 1.76
C PRO A 20 23.59 -7.33 2.36
N LEU A 21 23.69 -7.31 3.69
CA LEU A 21 24.72 -6.54 4.37
C LEU A 21 26.10 -7.14 4.01
N GLU A 22 26.95 -6.34 3.39
CA GLU A 22 28.29 -6.74 3.09
C GLU A 22 29.23 -6.41 4.25
N PRO A 23 30.00 -7.37 4.78
CA PRO A 23 30.95 -7.10 5.86
C PRO A 23 31.93 -5.98 5.49
N GLY A 24 32.07 -5.00 6.39
CA GLY A 24 33.00 -3.87 6.20
C GLY A 24 32.45 -2.69 5.38
N LYS A 25 31.26 -2.78 4.80
CA LYS A 25 30.60 -1.61 4.20
C LYS A 25 29.75 -0.85 5.22
N PRO A 26 29.63 0.49 5.10
CA PRO A 26 28.76 1.27 5.95
C PRO A 26 27.32 0.78 5.88
N MET A 27 26.66 0.65 7.03
CA MET A 27 25.25 0.33 7.08
C MET A 27 24.43 1.55 6.65
N GLY A 28 23.37 1.31 5.85
CA GLY A 28 22.36 2.31 5.53
C GLY A 28 21.20 2.26 6.53
N VAL A 29 20.60 3.41 6.79
CA VAL A 29 19.30 3.53 7.47
C VAL A 29 18.32 4.12 6.49
N THR A 30 17.17 3.49 6.33
CA THR A 30 16.09 4.06 5.54
C THR A 30 15.02 4.61 6.45
N ALA A 31 14.70 5.88 6.27
CA ALA A 31 13.52 6.49 6.83
C ALA A 31 12.47 6.64 5.71
N ALA A 32 11.27 6.16 5.93
CA ALA A 32 10.18 6.21 4.97
C ALA A 32 8.92 6.83 5.60
N MET A 33 8.11 7.48 4.78
CA MET A 33 6.76 7.91 5.14
C MET A 33 5.75 7.01 4.47
N CYS A 34 4.74 6.61 5.23
CA CYS A 34 3.60 5.87 4.72
C CYS A 34 2.34 6.74 4.78
N LEU A 35 1.69 6.93 3.64
CA LEU A 35 0.40 7.60 3.54
C LEU A 35 -0.70 6.60 3.89
N GLN A 36 -1.27 6.72 5.08
CA GLN A 36 -2.26 5.77 5.62
C GLN A 36 -3.63 5.87 4.92
N TYR A 37 -4.02 7.07 4.51
CA TYR A 37 -5.34 7.34 3.92
C TYR A 37 -5.19 8.05 2.58
N PRO A 38 -4.75 7.37 1.51
CA PRO A 38 -4.65 7.97 0.19
C PRO A 38 -6.03 8.35 -0.34
N LEU A 39 -6.10 9.47 -1.03
CA LEU A 39 -7.28 9.91 -1.78
C LEU A 39 -7.25 9.45 -3.25
N SER A 40 -6.07 9.14 -3.76
CA SER A 40 -5.90 8.53 -5.08
C SER A 40 -6.61 7.19 -5.17
N ARG A 41 -7.22 6.91 -6.33
CA ARG A 41 -7.93 5.65 -6.58
C ARG A 41 -7.42 5.02 -7.86
N GLY A 42 -7.07 3.75 -7.76
CA GLY A 42 -6.67 2.92 -8.89
C GLY A 42 -7.78 2.02 -9.39
N SER A 43 -7.43 1.11 -10.30
CA SER A 43 -8.37 0.15 -10.87
C SER A 43 -7.72 -1.19 -11.18
N VAL A 44 -8.54 -2.23 -11.18
CA VAL A 44 -8.19 -3.60 -11.60
C VAL A 44 -9.24 -4.06 -12.60
N HIS A 45 -8.83 -4.45 -13.80
CA HIS A 45 -9.75 -4.87 -14.86
C HIS A 45 -9.27 -6.13 -15.58
N ILE A 46 -10.21 -6.94 -16.03
CA ILE A 46 -9.95 -8.08 -16.92
C ILE A 46 -9.46 -7.55 -18.28
N LYS A 47 -8.38 -8.13 -18.81
CA LYS A 47 -7.82 -7.75 -20.12
C LYS A 47 -8.38 -8.57 -21.28
N SER A 48 -8.78 -9.81 -21.03
CA SER A 48 -9.21 -10.77 -22.06
C SER A 48 -10.09 -11.87 -21.48
N SER A 49 -10.65 -12.72 -22.32
CA SER A 49 -11.37 -13.94 -21.93
C SER A 49 -10.46 -15.10 -21.49
N ASP A 50 -9.15 -14.98 -21.68
CA ASP A 50 -8.17 -15.97 -21.21
C ASP A 50 -8.02 -15.86 -19.67
N PRO A 51 -8.41 -16.90 -18.90
CA PRO A 51 -8.34 -16.88 -17.45
C PRO A 51 -6.89 -16.89 -16.90
N SER A 52 -5.90 -17.23 -17.73
CA SER A 52 -4.48 -17.18 -17.36
C SER A 52 -3.84 -15.80 -17.55
N ALA A 53 -4.51 -14.89 -18.26
CA ALA A 53 -4.01 -13.55 -18.49
C ALA A 53 -4.07 -12.71 -17.21
N HIS A 54 -2.95 -12.13 -16.81
CA HIS A 54 -2.92 -11.19 -15.70
C HIS A 54 -3.85 -10.00 -15.95
N PRO A 55 -4.56 -9.50 -14.92
CA PRO A 55 -5.44 -8.34 -15.05
C PRO A 55 -4.66 -7.07 -15.40
N ALA A 56 -5.36 -6.06 -15.89
CA ALA A 56 -4.84 -4.71 -15.99
C ALA A 56 -4.85 -4.09 -14.59
N LEU A 57 -3.68 -3.78 -14.06
CA LEU A 57 -3.50 -3.10 -12.79
C LEU A 57 -3.10 -1.64 -13.06
N ASN A 58 -3.87 -0.71 -12.52
CA ASN A 58 -3.52 0.71 -12.52
C ASN A 58 -3.64 1.24 -11.08
N PRO A 59 -2.56 1.34 -10.31
CA PRO A 59 -2.59 1.85 -8.96
C PRO A 59 -2.90 3.34 -8.89
N ALA A 60 -2.68 4.09 -9.97
CA ALA A 60 -2.90 5.53 -10.09
C ALA A 60 -2.34 6.34 -8.90
N PHE A 61 -1.13 5.98 -8.42
CA PHE A 61 -0.48 6.68 -7.32
C PHE A 61 -0.39 8.18 -7.59
N LEU A 62 -0.62 8.98 -6.55
CA LEU A 62 -0.57 10.46 -6.61
C LEU A 62 -1.52 11.11 -7.63
N SER A 63 -2.55 10.39 -8.10
CA SER A 63 -3.57 10.98 -8.99
C SER A 63 -4.38 12.08 -8.27
N HIS A 64 -4.43 12.06 -6.95
CA HIS A 64 -5.00 13.13 -6.14
C HIS A 64 -3.88 14.03 -5.57
N PRO A 65 -3.90 15.36 -5.81
CA PRO A 65 -2.79 16.26 -5.44
C PRO A 65 -2.53 16.35 -3.94
N ALA A 66 -3.51 16.08 -3.09
CA ALA A 66 -3.32 16.08 -1.64
C ALA A 66 -2.36 14.97 -1.19
N ASP A 67 -2.32 13.83 -1.88
CA ASP A 67 -1.44 12.71 -1.52
C ASP A 67 0.03 13.09 -1.68
N ALA A 68 0.38 13.74 -2.79
CA ALA A 68 1.72 14.27 -3.01
C ALA A 68 2.09 15.35 -1.97
N ALA A 69 1.14 16.21 -1.60
CA ALA A 69 1.38 17.26 -0.61
C ALA A 69 1.64 16.69 0.79
N VAL A 70 0.87 15.68 1.22
CA VAL A 70 1.06 15.03 2.53
C VAL A 70 2.39 14.28 2.57
N LEU A 71 2.72 13.51 1.52
CA LEU A 71 4.00 12.80 1.45
C LEU A 71 5.19 13.76 1.39
N ALA A 72 5.08 14.88 0.67
CA ALA A 72 6.11 15.92 0.65
C ALA A 72 6.34 16.54 2.05
N ALA A 73 5.27 16.79 2.80
CA ALA A 73 5.39 17.24 4.19
C ALA A 73 6.12 16.20 5.07
N GLY A 74 5.85 14.91 4.84
CA GLY A 74 6.55 13.80 5.47
C GLY A 74 8.05 13.76 5.11
N VAL A 75 8.40 13.94 3.83
CA VAL A 75 9.80 14.01 3.37
C VAL A 75 10.54 15.16 4.05
N LYS A 76 9.91 16.35 4.13
CA LYS A 76 10.47 17.50 4.86
C LYS A 76 10.72 17.18 6.34
N MET A 77 9.80 16.46 6.98
CA MET A 77 9.95 16.04 8.37
C MET A 77 11.12 15.05 8.52
N LEU A 78 11.24 14.05 7.65
CA LEU A 78 12.33 13.08 7.68
C LEU A 78 13.69 13.77 7.47
N ASP A 79 13.78 14.71 6.55
CA ASP A 79 14.98 15.48 6.31
C ASP A 79 15.42 16.28 7.57
N LYS A 80 14.46 16.92 8.26
CA LYS A 80 14.72 17.58 9.55
C LYS A 80 15.20 16.61 10.63
N VAL A 81 14.59 15.44 10.73
CA VAL A 81 14.97 14.44 11.74
C VAL A 81 16.38 13.93 11.47
N THR A 82 16.68 13.56 10.21
CA THR A 82 18.00 13.03 9.83
C THR A 82 19.11 14.08 9.91
N GLY A 83 18.80 15.36 9.65
CA GLY A 83 19.72 16.50 9.81
C GLY A 83 19.79 17.08 11.22
N SER A 84 19.10 16.51 12.20
CA SER A 84 19.08 17.03 13.57
C SER A 84 20.40 16.82 14.30
N LYS A 85 20.66 17.66 15.31
CA LYS A 85 21.85 17.54 16.17
C LYS A 85 21.97 16.16 16.83
N ALA A 86 20.86 15.50 17.13
CA ALA A 86 20.85 14.14 17.69
C ALA A 86 21.39 13.07 16.73
N MET A 87 21.35 13.34 15.41
CA MET A 87 21.83 12.46 14.35
C MET A 87 23.22 12.87 13.83
N GLU A 88 23.79 13.96 14.32
CA GLU A 88 25.13 14.44 13.94
C GLU A 88 26.18 13.36 14.21
N GLY A 89 27.05 13.13 13.24
CA GLY A 89 28.08 12.10 13.28
C GLY A 89 27.59 10.65 13.15
N LYS A 90 26.26 10.41 13.14
CA LYS A 90 25.67 9.06 12.95
C LYS A 90 25.27 8.83 11.51
N ILE A 91 24.92 9.86 10.77
CA ILE A 91 24.58 9.80 9.35
C ILE A 91 25.69 10.50 8.57
N ALA A 92 26.40 9.73 7.74
CA ALA A 92 27.51 10.27 6.96
C ALA A 92 27.02 11.11 5.77
N LYS A 93 25.96 10.66 5.10
CA LYS A 93 25.35 11.37 3.97
C LYS A 93 23.94 10.83 3.67
N ARG A 94 23.13 11.66 3.06
CA ARG A 94 21.90 11.25 2.40
C ARG A 94 22.26 10.44 1.14
N THR A 95 21.60 9.33 0.91
CA THR A 95 21.79 8.51 -0.30
C THR A 95 20.59 8.60 -1.23
N PHE A 96 19.47 9.11 -0.72
CA PHE A 96 18.24 9.29 -1.45
C PHE A 96 17.54 10.62 -1.08
N PRO A 97 16.94 11.36 -2.04
CA PRO A 97 17.09 11.21 -3.50
C PRO A 97 18.55 11.19 -3.97
N LYS A 98 18.83 10.57 -5.13
CA LYS A 98 20.20 10.52 -5.69
C LYS A 98 20.74 11.91 -5.98
N ASP A 99 19.88 12.83 -6.43
CA ASP A 99 20.25 14.24 -6.59
C ASP A 99 20.41 14.90 -5.22
N GLN A 100 21.65 15.12 -4.84
CA GLN A 100 22.02 15.72 -3.56
C GLN A 100 21.83 17.24 -3.56
N SER A 101 21.58 17.87 -4.71
CA SER A 101 21.34 19.31 -4.83
C SER A 101 19.91 19.70 -4.44
N LEU A 102 18.99 18.71 -4.36
CA LEU A 102 17.60 18.95 -3.97
C LEU A 102 17.51 19.47 -2.52
N ASP A 103 16.89 20.62 -2.37
CA ASP A 103 16.44 21.14 -1.08
C ASP A 103 15.11 20.48 -0.68
N LEU A 104 15.18 19.48 0.16
CA LEU A 104 13.97 18.78 0.64
C LEU A 104 13.14 19.62 1.62
N GLN A 105 13.61 20.80 2.03
CA GLN A 105 12.78 21.76 2.77
C GLN A 105 11.96 22.66 1.83
N ASP A 106 12.31 22.76 0.55
CA ASP A 106 11.46 23.35 -0.48
C ASP A 106 10.30 22.40 -0.82
N THR A 107 9.08 22.93 -0.88
CA THR A 107 7.88 22.10 -1.04
C THR A 107 7.76 21.49 -2.43
N GLU A 108 8.13 22.22 -3.47
CA GLU A 108 8.00 21.71 -4.84
C GLU A 108 9.09 20.68 -5.16
N GLN A 109 10.31 20.87 -4.65
CA GLN A 109 11.37 19.88 -4.77
C GLN A 109 11.05 18.60 -3.95
N ALA A 110 10.46 18.74 -2.77
CA ALA A 110 10.00 17.58 -1.99
C ALA A 110 8.87 16.84 -2.70
N LYS A 111 7.92 17.53 -3.38
CA LYS A 111 6.91 16.89 -4.21
C LYS A 111 7.51 16.17 -5.42
N ALA A 112 8.47 16.78 -6.11
CA ALA A 112 9.17 16.13 -7.22
C ALA A 112 9.85 14.84 -6.76
N ALA A 113 10.55 14.86 -5.62
CA ALA A 113 11.14 13.66 -5.03
C ALA A 113 10.10 12.59 -4.69
N VAL A 114 8.89 12.97 -4.23
CA VAL A 114 7.78 12.03 -3.98
C VAL A 114 7.29 11.39 -5.29
N HIS A 115 7.12 12.17 -6.36
CA HIS A 115 6.68 11.65 -7.66
C HIS A 115 7.66 10.63 -8.24
N ASP A 116 8.95 10.84 -8.06
CA ASP A 116 9.97 9.92 -8.57
C ASP A 116 10.04 8.60 -7.78
N TRP A 117 9.54 8.57 -6.53
CA TRP A 117 9.87 7.50 -5.59
C TRP A 117 8.68 6.93 -4.81
N VAL A 118 7.47 7.33 -5.14
CA VAL A 118 6.28 6.71 -4.54
C VAL A 118 6.19 5.24 -4.95
N LEU A 119 5.97 4.38 -3.98
CA LEU A 119 5.76 2.95 -4.20
C LEU A 119 4.70 2.40 -3.25
N SER A 120 4.23 1.21 -3.52
CA SER A 120 3.27 0.52 -2.67
C SER A 120 3.89 0.11 -1.33
N GLU A 121 3.13 0.22 -0.24
CA GLU A 121 3.42 -0.42 1.05
C GLU A 121 2.96 -1.90 1.07
N TYR A 122 2.59 -2.45 -0.08
CA TYR A 122 2.15 -3.85 -0.26
C TYR A 122 0.84 -4.20 0.45
N HIS A 123 0.00 -3.21 0.73
CA HIS A 123 -1.32 -3.37 1.34
C HIS A 123 -2.44 -2.84 0.44
N PRO A 124 -2.61 -3.37 -0.79
CA PRO A 124 -3.71 -2.94 -1.65
C PRO A 124 -5.06 -3.34 -1.04
N VAL A 125 -6.04 -2.43 -1.11
CA VAL A 125 -7.40 -2.62 -0.59
C VAL A 125 -8.43 -2.04 -1.56
N GLY A 126 -9.71 -2.34 -1.39
CA GLY A 126 -10.80 -1.58 -1.98
C GLY A 126 -11.31 -2.02 -3.34
N SER A 127 -10.71 -3.02 -4.01
CA SER A 127 -11.16 -3.45 -5.35
C SER A 127 -12.51 -4.18 -5.36
N CYS A 128 -13.01 -4.63 -4.19
CA CYS A 128 -14.34 -5.22 -3.99
C CYS A 128 -15.01 -4.63 -2.74
N ALA A 129 -15.07 -3.31 -2.64
CA ALA A 129 -15.46 -2.62 -1.42
C ALA A 129 -16.89 -2.92 -0.97
N VAL A 130 -17.07 -3.07 0.36
CA VAL A 130 -18.40 -3.09 0.98
C VAL A 130 -19.09 -1.75 0.75
N GLY A 131 -20.36 -1.80 0.38
CA GLY A 131 -21.14 -0.62 -0.03
C GLY A 131 -21.21 -0.48 -1.54
N ASP A 132 -20.11 -0.69 -2.25
CA ASP A 132 -20.04 -0.65 -3.72
C ASP A 132 -20.31 -2.04 -4.33
N ALA A 133 -19.30 -2.91 -4.36
CA ALA A 133 -19.37 -4.24 -4.97
C ALA A 133 -20.07 -5.27 -4.07
N LEU A 134 -19.97 -5.10 -2.75
CA LEU A 134 -20.48 -6.06 -1.77
C LEU A 134 -21.59 -5.46 -0.90
N ASP A 135 -22.47 -6.34 -0.41
CA ASP A 135 -23.40 -6.02 0.67
C ASP A 135 -22.73 -6.16 2.06
N SER A 136 -23.47 -5.86 3.13
CA SER A 136 -22.98 -5.96 4.51
C SER A 136 -22.67 -7.39 4.98
N ARG A 137 -23.12 -8.41 4.22
CA ARG A 137 -22.80 -9.82 4.45
C ARG A 137 -21.69 -10.33 3.53
N LEU A 138 -20.92 -9.42 2.92
CA LEU A 138 -19.81 -9.70 2.00
C LEU A 138 -20.23 -10.44 0.72
N ARG A 139 -21.51 -10.43 0.35
CA ARG A 139 -22.02 -11.03 -0.88
C ARG A 139 -21.85 -10.07 -2.04
N VAL A 140 -21.42 -10.60 -3.18
CA VAL A 140 -21.27 -9.81 -4.41
C VAL A 140 -22.67 -9.42 -4.92
N LYS A 141 -22.90 -8.12 -5.08
CA LYS A 141 -24.17 -7.60 -5.57
C LYS A 141 -24.44 -8.07 -7.01
N GLY A 142 -25.63 -8.59 -7.25
CA GLY A 142 -26.04 -9.08 -8.57
C GLY A 142 -25.54 -10.47 -8.95
N VAL A 143 -24.75 -11.13 -8.10
CA VAL A 143 -24.26 -12.50 -8.34
C VAL A 143 -24.65 -13.38 -7.17
N GLY A 144 -25.38 -14.49 -7.45
CA GLY A 144 -25.77 -15.45 -6.42
C GLY A 144 -24.61 -16.30 -5.92
N ASN A 145 -24.62 -16.64 -4.63
CA ASN A 145 -23.68 -17.58 -4.00
C ASN A 145 -22.19 -17.21 -4.10
N LEU A 146 -21.87 -15.93 -4.25
CA LEU A 146 -20.50 -15.45 -4.31
C LEU A 146 -20.23 -14.42 -3.21
N ARG A 147 -19.11 -14.60 -2.49
CA ARG A 147 -18.58 -13.66 -1.49
C ARG A 147 -17.13 -13.35 -1.74
N VAL A 148 -16.70 -12.22 -1.21
CA VAL A 148 -15.29 -11.82 -1.11
C VAL A 148 -14.98 -11.52 0.36
N ALA A 149 -13.85 -12.04 0.88
CA ALA A 149 -13.48 -11.94 2.29
C ALA A 149 -11.98 -11.74 2.48
N ASP A 150 -11.41 -10.79 1.77
CA ASP A 150 -10.01 -10.39 1.84
C ASP A 150 -9.85 -8.87 1.97
N ALA A 151 -8.64 -8.35 1.84
CA ALA A 151 -8.36 -6.92 1.96
C ALA A 151 -9.12 -6.04 0.94
N SER A 152 -9.60 -6.60 -0.17
CA SER A 152 -10.34 -5.86 -1.19
C SER A 152 -11.69 -5.32 -0.72
N VAL A 153 -12.22 -5.88 0.39
CA VAL A 153 -13.53 -5.48 0.95
C VAL A 153 -13.50 -4.12 1.66
N PHE A 154 -12.33 -3.62 2.04
CA PHE A 154 -12.24 -2.33 2.73
C PHE A 154 -12.51 -1.17 1.77
N PRO A 155 -13.48 -0.30 2.05
CA PRO A 155 -13.77 0.86 1.20
C PRO A 155 -12.66 1.93 1.25
N ASN A 156 -11.93 1.97 2.37
CA ASN A 156 -10.75 2.81 2.57
C ASN A 156 -9.69 2.01 3.33
N HIS A 157 -8.43 2.43 3.21
CA HIS A 157 -7.36 1.81 3.96
C HIS A 157 -7.55 2.02 5.48
N VAL A 158 -7.15 1.03 6.27
CA VAL A 158 -7.09 1.15 7.72
C VAL A 158 -5.80 1.86 8.15
N SER A 159 -5.77 2.41 9.37
CA SER A 159 -4.54 3.00 9.92
C SER A 159 -3.55 1.91 10.31
N GLY A 160 -2.41 1.87 9.65
CA GLY A 160 -1.37 0.84 9.83
C GLY A 160 -1.50 -0.33 8.85
N ASN A 161 -0.73 -1.39 9.12
CA ASN A 161 -0.74 -2.61 8.32
C ASN A 161 -2.08 -3.32 8.45
N CYS A 162 -2.66 -3.76 7.32
CA CYS A 162 -4.05 -4.26 7.28
C CYS A 162 -4.22 -5.72 7.75
N VAL A 163 -3.15 -6.45 8.08
CA VAL A 163 -3.19 -7.90 8.37
C VAL A 163 -4.19 -8.25 9.48
N SER A 164 -4.15 -7.58 10.63
CA SER A 164 -5.07 -7.84 11.75
C SER A 164 -6.53 -7.57 11.37
N SER A 165 -6.78 -6.52 10.59
CA SER A 165 -8.12 -6.20 10.10
C SER A 165 -8.63 -7.24 9.09
N VAL A 166 -7.73 -7.78 8.25
CA VAL A 166 -8.07 -8.88 7.32
C VAL A 166 -8.45 -10.14 8.07
N TYR A 167 -7.73 -10.51 9.14
CA TYR A 167 -8.13 -11.62 10.02
C TYR A 167 -9.53 -11.40 10.62
N ALA A 168 -9.81 -10.21 11.11
CA ALA A 168 -11.13 -9.89 11.66
C ALA A 168 -12.27 -10.02 10.62
N VAL A 169 -12.01 -9.58 9.37
CA VAL A 169 -12.95 -9.76 8.26
C VAL A 169 -13.13 -11.24 7.94
N ALA A 170 -12.06 -12.03 7.89
CA ALA A 170 -12.12 -13.45 7.57
C ALA A 170 -12.92 -14.24 8.63
N GLU A 171 -12.69 -13.97 9.92
CA GLU A 171 -13.46 -14.57 11.02
C GLU A 171 -14.94 -14.22 10.92
N LYS A 172 -15.25 -12.92 10.71
CA LYS A 172 -16.66 -12.52 10.53
C LYS A 172 -17.29 -13.11 9.29
N ALA A 173 -16.55 -13.26 8.19
CA ALA A 173 -17.03 -13.92 6.98
C ALA A 173 -17.38 -15.39 7.24
N ALA A 174 -16.56 -16.11 8.00
CA ALA A 174 -16.81 -17.50 8.37
C ALA A 174 -18.12 -17.63 9.16
N ASP A 175 -18.38 -16.72 10.12
CA ASP A 175 -19.64 -16.72 10.87
C ASP A 175 -20.84 -16.42 9.99
N LEU A 176 -20.74 -15.42 9.10
CA LEU A 176 -21.81 -15.08 8.16
C LEU A 176 -22.15 -16.25 7.20
N ILE A 177 -21.14 -17.01 6.80
CA ILE A 177 -21.32 -18.21 5.95
C ILE A 177 -22.07 -19.31 6.73
N LYS A 178 -21.66 -19.58 7.96
CA LYS A 178 -22.32 -20.55 8.83
C LYS A 178 -23.78 -20.19 9.08
N GLU A 179 -24.04 -18.94 9.47
CA GLU A 179 -25.40 -18.41 9.67
C GLU A 179 -26.29 -18.66 8.43
N ASP A 180 -25.82 -18.31 7.24
CA ASP A 180 -26.60 -18.48 6.01
C ASP A 180 -26.81 -19.96 5.67
N TRP A 181 -25.83 -20.84 5.98
CA TRP A 181 -25.95 -22.27 5.80
C TRP A 181 -26.99 -22.89 6.73
N ASP A 182 -26.99 -22.53 8.01
CA ASP A 182 -27.94 -23.03 9.01
C ASP A 182 -29.37 -22.58 8.68
N HIS A 183 -29.56 -21.32 8.27
CA HIS A 183 -30.85 -20.82 7.80
C HIS A 183 -31.35 -21.58 6.56
N ALA A 184 -30.48 -21.89 5.62
CA ALA A 184 -30.83 -22.66 4.41
C ALA A 184 -31.16 -24.15 4.74
N ALA A 185 -30.50 -24.74 5.73
CA ALA A 185 -30.78 -26.09 6.20
C ALA A 185 -32.16 -26.18 6.88
N LEU A 186 -32.48 -25.22 7.76
CA LEU A 186 -33.79 -25.11 8.41
C LEU A 186 -34.94 -24.92 7.39
N ALA A 187 -34.74 -24.07 6.38
CA ALA A 187 -35.73 -23.85 5.33
C ALA A 187 -35.98 -25.06 4.40
N ARG A 188 -35.06 -26.02 4.35
CA ARG A 188 -35.24 -27.26 3.58
C ARG A 188 -35.90 -28.40 4.40
N ALA A 189 -35.91 -28.27 5.72
CA ALA A 189 -36.41 -29.30 6.65
C ALA A 189 -37.90 -29.08 7.03
N GLY A 190 -38.49 -27.93 6.71
CA GLY A 190 -39.89 -27.58 6.93
C GLY A 190 -40.67 -27.49 5.62
#